data_8edbe4d2f1f6000c3ecebd96b3861644
#
_entry.id   8edbe4d2f1f6000c3ecebd96b3861644
#
_cell.length_a   1.000
_cell.length_b   1.000
_cell.length_c   1.000
_cell.angle_alpha   90.00
_cell.angle_beta   90.00
_cell.angle_gamma   90.00
#
_symmetry.space_group_name_H-M   'P 1'
#
loop_
_entity.id
_entity.type
_entity.pdbx_description
1 polymer ?
#
loop_
_entity_poly.entity_id
_entity_poly.type
_entity_poly.pdbx_seq_one_letter_code
_entity_poly.pdbx_strand_id
1 'polypeptide(L)'
;MFKELYLKSIKLAGHKRSKIFLSFFSFIESFIFPIPPDVFIIPMTIAKRQEWIKIALIATLGSVLGACLGYFIGYVFFNEIGIKIFEFYGVDPSFWKNKVSSDGGVIAWMTLLAIAGFSPVPFKLLTISSGFVHFNIAYFIVISLLTRGSRFFLITFLIGNFGATMKLLIEKKLLKVSIIASVILITFAYFVYKFLTIYFI
;
A
#
# COMPACT_ATOMS: atom_id res chain seq x y z
N MET A 1 -16.13 -20.07 15.18
CA MET A 1 -15.88 -19.68 13.78
C MET A 1 -14.64 -18.78 13.62
N PHE A 2 -14.58 -17.54 14.16
CA PHE A 2 -13.38 -16.67 14.01
C PHE A 2 -12.09 -17.25 14.62
N LYS A 3 -12.16 -17.87 15.79
CA LYS A 3 -11.01 -18.49 16.45
C LYS A 3 -10.44 -19.67 15.65
N GLU A 4 -11.30 -20.47 15.03
CA GLU A 4 -10.87 -21.61 14.19
C GLU A 4 -10.23 -21.14 12.87
N LEU A 5 -10.81 -20.11 12.22
CA LEU A 5 -10.23 -19.48 11.04
C LEU A 5 -8.85 -18.91 11.35
N TYR A 6 -8.71 -18.24 12.49
CA TYR A 6 -7.44 -17.68 12.95
C TYR A 6 -6.38 -18.77 13.20
N LEU A 7 -6.75 -19.87 13.89
CA LEU A 7 -5.84 -21.01 14.12
C LEU A 7 -5.45 -21.73 12.83
N LYS A 8 -6.39 -21.89 11.89
CA LYS A 8 -6.09 -22.41 10.53
C LYS A 8 -5.14 -21.50 9.77
N SER A 9 -5.33 -20.17 9.86
CA SER A 9 -4.44 -19.19 9.23
C SER A 9 -3.00 -19.26 9.77
N ILE A 10 -2.83 -19.41 11.09
CA ILE A 10 -1.50 -19.58 11.70
C ILE A 10 -0.86 -20.90 11.26
N LYS A 11 -1.63 -21.99 11.19
CA LYS A 11 -1.11 -23.31 10.74
C LYS A 11 -0.65 -23.26 9.27
N LEU A 12 -1.42 -22.62 8.40
CA LEU A 12 -1.06 -22.41 7.00
C LEU A 12 0.13 -21.45 6.86
N ALA A 13 0.19 -20.42 7.69
CA ALA A 13 1.30 -19.46 7.73
C ALA A 13 2.65 -20.11 8.12
N GLY A 14 2.62 -21.18 8.92
CA GLY A 14 3.81 -22.00 9.27
C GLY A 14 4.38 -22.83 8.12
N HIS A 15 3.65 -23.03 7.02
CA HIS A 15 4.07 -23.88 5.91
C HIS A 15 5.28 -23.30 5.15
N LYS A 16 6.12 -24.17 4.56
CA LYS A 16 7.31 -23.72 3.78
C LYS A 16 6.96 -22.81 2.60
N ARG A 17 5.81 -23.01 1.95
CA ARG A 17 5.34 -22.24 0.79
C ARG A 17 4.65 -20.92 1.17
N SER A 18 4.39 -20.65 2.44
CA SER A 18 3.68 -19.43 2.88
C SER A 18 4.38 -18.14 2.44
N LYS A 19 5.71 -18.14 2.33
CA LYS A 19 6.51 -17.01 1.85
C LYS A 19 6.24 -16.67 0.37
N ILE A 20 6.05 -17.70 -0.46
CA ILE A 20 5.70 -17.52 -1.89
C ILE A 20 4.32 -16.90 -1.99
N PHE A 21 3.35 -17.41 -1.21
CA PHE A 21 2.02 -16.81 -1.15
C PHE A 21 2.05 -15.37 -0.67
N LEU A 22 2.83 -15.05 0.37
CA LEU A 22 2.99 -13.68 0.84
C LEU A 22 3.53 -12.76 -0.25
N SER A 23 4.61 -13.16 -0.94
CA SER A 23 5.18 -12.39 -2.04
C SER A 23 4.16 -12.13 -3.14
N PHE A 24 3.43 -13.17 -3.56
CA PHE A 24 2.42 -13.11 -4.59
C PHE A 24 1.25 -12.20 -4.21
N PHE A 25 0.71 -12.35 -2.99
CA PHE A 25 -0.37 -11.50 -2.52
C PHE A 25 0.07 -10.05 -2.32
N SER A 26 1.27 -9.79 -1.81
CA SER A 26 1.82 -8.44 -1.69
C SER A 26 2.03 -7.79 -3.07
N PHE A 27 2.39 -8.58 -4.08
CA PHE A 27 2.54 -8.14 -5.45
C PHE A 27 1.18 -7.73 -6.04
N ILE A 28 0.17 -8.62 -6.00
CA ILE A 28 -1.14 -8.36 -6.62
C ILE A 28 -1.92 -7.26 -5.88
N GLU A 29 -1.81 -7.16 -4.56
CA GLU A 29 -2.47 -6.11 -3.77
C GLU A 29 -2.07 -4.72 -4.23
N SER A 30 -0.83 -4.54 -4.62
CA SER A 30 -0.27 -3.23 -4.96
C SER A 30 -0.87 -2.60 -6.23
N PHE A 31 -1.62 -3.36 -7.05
CA PHE A 31 -2.25 -2.83 -8.27
C PHE A 31 -3.70 -3.28 -8.52
N ILE A 32 -4.14 -4.45 -8.00
CA ILE A 32 -5.52 -4.93 -8.26
C ILE A 32 -6.25 -5.33 -6.98
N PHE A 33 -5.63 -6.17 -6.13
CA PHE A 33 -6.35 -6.93 -5.13
C PHE A 33 -6.72 -6.09 -3.89
N PRO A 34 -7.95 -6.21 -3.34
CA PRO A 34 -8.41 -5.35 -2.24
C PRO A 34 -7.98 -5.83 -0.85
N ILE A 35 -7.37 -7.02 -0.71
CA ILE A 35 -7.02 -7.58 0.60
C ILE A 35 -5.61 -7.15 0.99
N PRO A 36 -5.43 -6.42 2.11
CA PRO A 36 -4.12 -6.01 2.58
C PRO A 36 -3.21 -7.22 2.88
N PRO A 37 -1.91 -7.18 2.55
CA PRO A 37 -0.97 -8.26 2.86
C PRO A 37 -0.77 -8.46 4.35
N ASP A 38 -1.19 -7.50 5.18
CA ASP A 38 -1.16 -7.58 6.65
C ASP A 38 -1.91 -8.80 7.17
N VAL A 39 -2.98 -9.24 6.47
CA VAL A 39 -3.74 -10.47 6.80
C VAL A 39 -2.85 -11.72 6.75
N PHE A 40 -1.81 -11.73 5.93
CA PHE A 40 -0.83 -12.82 5.85
C PHE A 40 0.41 -12.55 6.70
N ILE A 41 0.89 -11.30 6.75
CA ILE A 41 2.07 -10.88 7.53
C ILE A 41 1.88 -11.18 9.01
N ILE A 42 0.73 -10.80 9.58
CA ILE A 42 0.45 -10.95 11.01
C ILE A 42 0.53 -12.42 11.46
N PRO A 43 -0.26 -13.37 10.91
CA PRO A 43 -0.20 -14.77 11.34
C PRO A 43 1.14 -15.43 11.02
N MET A 44 1.82 -15.05 9.91
CA MET A 44 3.14 -15.57 9.58
C MET A 44 4.18 -15.14 10.60
N THR A 45 4.17 -13.88 11.01
CA THR A 45 5.10 -13.36 12.02
C THR A 45 4.82 -13.98 13.40
N ILE A 46 3.56 -14.22 13.76
CA ILE A 46 3.20 -14.94 14.99
C ILE A 46 3.73 -16.38 14.97
N ALA A 47 3.60 -17.07 13.82
CA ALA A 47 4.04 -18.46 13.67
C ALA A 47 5.57 -18.60 13.63
N LYS A 48 6.28 -17.60 13.08
CA LYS A 48 7.74 -17.64 12.85
C LYS A 48 8.39 -16.33 13.28
N ARG A 49 8.36 -16.03 14.58
CA ARG A 49 8.86 -14.76 15.14
C ARG A 49 10.29 -14.44 14.79
N GLN A 50 11.17 -15.44 14.75
CA GLN A 50 12.58 -15.25 14.41
C GLN A 50 12.80 -14.85 12.95
N GLU A 51 11.81 -15.03 12.08
CA GLU A 51 11.87 -14.70 10.67
C GLU A 51 11.22 -13.36 10.32
N TRP A 52 10.90 -12.51 11.29
CA TRP A 52 10.17 -11.27 11.09
C TRP A 52 10.81 -10.35 10.03
N ILE A 53 12.14 -10.23 10.01
CA ILE A 53 12.89 -9.46 9.00
C ILE A 53 12.65 -10.05 7.60
N LYS A 54 12.75 -11.38 7.45
CA LYS A 54 12.56 -12.05 6.16
C LYS A 54 11.12 -11.87 5.66
N ILE A 55 10.14 -11.94 6.55
CA ILE A 55 8.73 -11.72 6.22
C ILE A 55 8.52 -10.29 5.74
N ALA A 56 9.07 -9.29 6.45
CA ALA A 56 9.01 -7.88 6.04
C ALA A 56 9.64 -7.65 4.66
N LEU A 57 10.83 -8.19 4.42
CA LEU A 57 11.54 -8.05 3.15
C LEU A 57 10.74 -8.66 1.98
N ILE A 58 10.22 -9.88 2.16
CA ILE A 58 9.43 -10.56 1.11
C ILE A 58 8.17 -9.76 0.78
N ALA A 59 7.45 -9.27 1.79
CA ALA A 59 6.28 -8.43 1.59
C ALA A 59 6.62 -7.10 0.90
N THR A 60 7.71 -6.45 1.32
CA THR A 60 8.18 -5.18 0.74
C THR A 60 8.55 -5.36 -0.73
N LEU A 61 9.39 -6.34 -1.05
CA LEU A 61 9.84 -6.58 -2.41
C LEU A 61 8.65 -6.96 -3.32
N GLY A 62 7.78 -7.87 -2.86
CA GLY A 62 6.55 -8.21 -3.59
C GLY A 62 5.68 -6.99 -3.85
N SER A 63 5.46 -6.15 -2.83
CA SER A 63 4.65 -4.95 -2.94
C SER A 63 5.25 -3.90 -3.90
N VAL A 64 6.55 -3.66 -3.84
CA VAL A 64 7.22 -2.69 -4.72
C VAL A 64 7.22 -3.17 -6.17
N LEU A 65 7.46 -4.46 -6.42
CA LEU A 65 7.36 -5.02 -7.77
C LEU A 65 5.94 -4.91 -8.32
N GLY A 66 4.92 -5.17 -7.50
CA GLY A 66 3.52 -4.97 -7.88
C GLY A 66 3.19 -3.49 -8.13
N ALA A 67 3.75 -2.58 -7.32
CA ALA A 67 3.59 -1.14 -7.52
C ALA A 67 4.22 -0.68 -8.86
N CYS A 68 5.39 -1.22 -9.23
CA CYS A 68 6.01 -0.95 -10.53
C CYS A 68 5.12 -1.42 -11.68
N LEU A 69 4.47 -2.59 -11.55
CA LEU A 69 3.51 -3.06 -12.55
C LEU A 69 2.29 -2.13 -12.62
N GLY A 70 1.74 -1.71 -11.47
CA GLY A 70 0.64 -0.74 -11.42
C GLY A 70 1.00 0.59 -12.07
N TYR A 71 2.22 1.08 -11.82
CA TYR A 71 2.76 2.26 -12.50
C TYR A 71 2.81 2.05 -14.02
N PHE A 72 3.33 0.93 -14.49
CA PHE A 72 3.43 0.63 -15.91
C PHE A 72 2.04 0.53 -16.57
N ILE A 73 1.07 -0.09 -15.91
CA ILE A 73 -0.33 -0.13 -16.39
C ILE A 73 -0.87 1.29 -16.54
N GLY A 74 -0.67 2.16 -15.54
CA GLY A 74 -1.11 3.56 -15.60
C GLY A 74 -0.44 4.34 -16.73
N TYR A 75 0.86 4.12 -16.94
CA TYR A 75 1.64 4.74 -18.00
C TYR A 75 1.14 4.36 -19.39
N VAL A 76 0.91 3.07 -19.64
CA VAL A 76 0.41 2.57 -20.93
C VAL A 76 -1.03 3.04 -21.16
N PHE A 77 -1.88 2.95 -20.11
CA PHE A 77 -3.27 3.39 -20.20
C PHE A 77 -3.38 4.88 -20.57
N PHE A 78 -2.51 5.74 -20.03
CA PHE A 78 -2.47 7.15 -20.39
C PHE A 78 -2.15 7.36 -21.87
N ASN A 79 -1.13 6.69 -22.39
CA ASN A 79 -0.70 6.85 -23.77
C ASN A 79 -1.73 6.33 -24.79
N GLU A 80 -2.42 5.23 -24.47
CA GLU A 80 -3.35 4.58 -25.42
C GLU A 80 -4.78 5.17 -25.36
N ILE A 81 -5.26 5.48 -24.16
CA ILE A 81 -6.65 5.86 -23.93
C ILE A 81 -6.77 7.23 -23.26
N GLY A 82 -5.91 7.53 -22.29
CA GLY A 82 -6.00 8.75 -21.50
C GLY A 82 -5.91 10.01 -22.36
N ILE A 83 -4.98 10.07 -23.30
CA ILE A 83 -4.82 11.20 -24.23
C ILE A 83 -6.13 11.45 -24.99
N LYS A 84 -6.74 10.41 -25.56
CA LYS A 84 -7.99 10.50 -26.33
C LYS A 84 -9.16 11.01 -25.48
N ILE A 85 -9.20 10.63 -24.20
CA ILE A 85 -10.22 11.13 -23.25
C ILE A 85 -10.00 12.62 -22.99
N PHE A 86 -8.78 13.06 -22.73
CA PHE A 86 -8.48 14.46 -22.51
C PHE A 86 -8.79 15.33 -23.73
N GLU A 87 -8.42 14.87 -24.93
CA GLU A 87 -8.76 15.52 -26.19
C GLU A 87 -10.28 15.66 -26.38
N PHE A 88 -11.04 14.58 -26.07
CA PHE A 88 -12.51 14.62 -26.17
C PHE A 88 -13.14 15.67 -25.25
N TYR A 89 -12.60 15.88 -24.05
CA TYR A 89 -13.06 16.91 -23.12
C TYR A 89 -12.39 18.28 -23.33
N GLY A 90 -11.56 18.45 -24.34
CA GLY A 90 -10.86 19.71 -24.62
C GLY A 90 -9.84 20.10 -23.54
N VAL A 91 -9.34 19.15 -22.78
CA VAL A 91 -8.32 19.35 -21.73
C VAL A 91 -6.95 19.02 -22.30
N ASP A 92 -5.98 19.94 -22.13
CA ASP A 92 -4.61 19.68 -22.53
C ASP A 92 -3.98 18.56 -21.66
N PRO A 93 -3.59 17.43 -22.25
CA PRO A 93 -2.95 16.33 -21.51
C PRO A 93 -1.65 16.74 -20.82
N SER A 94 -0.95 17.75 -21.34
CA SER A 94 0.32 18.24 -20.78
C SER A 94 0.14 18.99 -19.46
N PHE A 95 -1.05 19.54 -19.20
CA PHE A 95 -1.35 20.31 -18.00
C PHE A 95 -1.03 19.55 -16.70
N TRP A 96 -1.55 18.32 -16.57
CA TRP A 96 -1.32 17.49 -15.40
C TRP A 96 0.14 17.03 -15.28
N LYS A 97 0.77 16.67 -16.39
CA LYS A 97 2.18 16.31 -16.42
C LYS A 97 3.07 17.46 -15.94
N ASN A 98 2.85 18.68 -16.46
CA ASN A 98 3.61 19.85 -16.07
C ASN A 98 3.37 20.24 -14.61
N LYS A 99 2.11 20.14 -14.13
CA LYS A 99 1.76 20.45 -12.74
C LYS A 99 2.43 19.49 -11.75
N VAL A 100 2.45 18.19 -12.04
CA VAL A 100 3.11 17.18 -11.19
C VAL A 100 4.63 17.24 -11.29
N SER A 101 5.18 17.67 -12.43
CA SER A 101 6.63 17.83 -12.66
C SER A 101 7.20 19.15 -12.12
N SER A 102 6.36 20.11 -11.72
CA SER A 102 6.83 21.31 -11.02
C SER A 102 7.38 20.97 -9.64
N ASP A 103 8.31 21.76 -9.09
CA ASP A 103 8.94 21.49 -7.79
C ASP A 103 7.91 21.27 -6.68
N GLY A 104 6.88 22.12 -6.60
CA GLY A 104 5.77 21.95 -5.65
C GLY A 104 4.93 20.70 -5.93
N GLY A 105 4.69 20.38 -7.18
CA GLY A 105 3.94 19.20 -7.62
C GLY A 105 4.65 17.89 -7.28
N VAL A 106 5.97 17.83 -7.48
CA VAL A 106 6.79 16.68 -7.11
C VAL A 106 6.70 16.42 -5.61
N ILE A 107 6.91 17.45 -4.77
CA ILE A 107 6.84 17.33 -3.31
C ILE A 107 5.43 16.88 -2.87
N ALA A 108 4.38 17.47 -3.43
CA ALA A 108 3.00 17.09 -3.12
C ALA A 108 2.72 15.62 -3.48
N TRP A 109 3.15 15.17 -4.66
CA TRP A 109 2.96 13.79 -5.10
C TRP A 109 3.75 12.79 -4.25
N MET A 110 5.01 13.12 -3.91
CA MET A 110 5.83 12.34 -2.99
C MET A 110 5.17 12.19 -1.62
N THR A 111 4.59 13.28 -1.10
CA THR A 111 3.87 13.28 0.18
C THR A 111 2.63 12.38 0.13
N LEU A 112 1.83 12.46 -0.93
CA LEU A 112 0.67 11.59 -1.13
C LEU A 112 1.07 10.10 -1.19
N LEU A 113 2.12 9.78 -1.95
CA LEU A 113 2.67 8.42 -2.02
C LEU A 113 3.16 7.94 -0.65
N ALA A 114 3.84 8.80 0.10
CA ALA A 114 4.35 8.47 1.43
C ALA A 114 3.19 8.17 2.40
N ILE A 115 2.18 9.02 2.43
CA ILE A 115 1.02 8.84 3.28
C ILE A 115 0.27 7.54 2.92
N ALA A 116 -0.02 7.31 1.63
CA ALA A 116 -0.74 6.12 1.20
C ALA A 116 0.07 4.83 1.37
N GLY A 117 1.38 4.88 1.16
CA GLY A 117 2.25 3.71 1.34
C GLY A 117 2.33 3.25 2.80
N PHE A 118 2.27 4.18 3.76
CA PHE A 118 2.31 3.88 5.19
C PHE A 118 0.93 3.60 5.79
N SER A 119 -0.12 4.27 5.31
CA SER A 119 -1.48 4.16 5.82
C SER A 119 -2.26 2.97 5.21
N PRO A 120 -3.44 2.61 5.75
CA PRO A 120 -4.32 1.61 5.15
C PRO A 120 -5.08 2.11 3.90
N VAL A 121 -4.76 3.28 3.38
CA VAL A 121 -5.35 3.83 2.15
C VAL A 121 -4.98 2.93 0.95
N PRO A 122 -5.88 2.77 -0.02
CA PRO A 122 -5.61 1.97 -1.20
C PRO A 122 -4.42 2.51 -2.02
N PHE A 123 -3.22 2.02 -1.73
CA PHE A 123 -1.96 2.42 -2.38
C PHE A 123 -2.00 2.23 -3.90
N LYS A 124 -2.74 1.21 -4.37
CA LYS A 124 -2.93 0.90 -5.79
C LYS A 124 -3.46 2.07 -6.63
N LEU A 125 -4.29 2.94 -6.05
CA LEU A 125 -4.78 4.11 -6.78
C LEU A 125 -3.62 5.05 -7.12
N LEU A 126 -2.70 5.27 -6.18
CA LEU A 126 -1.54 6.11 -6.42
C LEU A 126 -0.47 5.44 -7.27
N THR A 127 -0.35 4.10 -7.26
CA THR A 127 0.58 3.42 -8.15
C THR A 127 0.19 3.61 -9.62
N ILE A 128 -1.09 3.38 -9.94
CA ILE A 128 -1.62 3.55 -11.29
C ILE A 128 -1.62 5.03 -11.68
N SER A 129 -2.07 5.93 -10.80
CA SER A 129 -2.08 7.37 -11.06
C SER A 129 -0.68 7.94 -11.26
N SER A 130 0.34 7.42 -10.57
CA SER A 130 1.74 7.85 -10.77
C SER A 130 2.24 7.54 -12.17
N GLY A 131 1.87 6.38 -12.72
CA GLY A 131 2.14 6.06 -14.12
C GLY A 131 1.37 6.96 -15.08
N PHE A 132 0.08 7.16 -14.79
CA PHE A 132 -0.82 8.01 -15.58
C PHE A 132 -0.31 9.46 -15.74
N VAL A 133 0.18 10.08 -14.66
CA VAL A 133 0.74 11.44 -14.70
C VAL A 133 2.22 11.47 -15.07
N HIS A 134 2.82 10.35 -15.45
CA HIS A 134 4.25 10.23 -15.79
C HIS A 134 5.18 10.72 -14.67
N PHE A 135 4.82 10.46 -13.41
CA PHE A 135 5.66 10.80 -12.28
C PHE A 135 7.02 10.10 -12.38
N ASN A 136 8.10 10.73 -11.95
CA ASN A 136 9.43 10.14 -12.04
C ASN A 136 9.52 8.78 -11.35
N ILE A 137 9.84 7.74 -12.12
CA ILE A 137 9.84 6.35 -11.67
C ILE A 137 10.86 6.08 -10.56
N ALA A 138 12.01 6.79 -10.57
CA ALA A 138 13.04 6.61 -9.54
C ALA A 138 12.53 7.11 -8.18
N TYR A 139 11.92 8.30 -8.12
CA TYR A 139 11.27 8.80 -6.90
C TYR A 139 10.13 7.90 -6.46
N PHE A 140 9.31 7.42 -7.39
CA PHE A 140 8.22 6.49 -7.11
C PHE A 140 8.71 5.20 -6.45
N ILE A 141 9.75 4.56 -6.99
CA ILE A 141 10.32 3.33 -6.44
C ILE A 141 10.91 3.56 -5.05
N VAL A 142 11.72 4.62 -4.87
CA VAL A 142 12.38 4.93 -3.60
C VAL A 142 11.33 5.17 -2.51
N ILE A 143 10.32 6.00 -2.78
CA ILE A 143 9.28 6.30 -1.79
C ILE A 143 8.42 5.07 -1.49
N SER A 144 8.04 4.31 -2.51
CA SER A 144 7.30 3.06 -2.33
C SER A 144 8.08 2.07 -1.46
N LEU A 145 9.38 1.91 -1.72
CA LEU A 145 10.27 1.06 -0.93
C LEU A 145 10.35 1.50 0.52
N LEU A 146 10.57 2.80 0.75
CA LEU A 146 10.71 3.36 2.10
C LEU A 146 9.40 3.25 2.88
N THR A 147 8.28 3.62 2.28
CA THR A 147 7.00 3.71 3.00
C THR A 147 6.35 2.35 3.23
N ARG A 148 6.31 1.50 2.21
CA ARG A 148 5.82 0.11 2.36
C ARG A 148 6.78 -0.72 3.20
N GLY A 149 8.09 -0.52 3.01
CA GLY A 149 9.12 -1.17 3.83
C GLY A 149 8.96 -0.81 5.29
N SER A 150 9.00 0.47 5.64
CA SER A 150 8.87 0.91 7.04
C SER A 150 7.58 0.40 7.69
N ARG A 151 6.45 0.40 6.97
CA ARG A 151 5.19 -0.16 7.46
C ARG A 151 5.30 -1.66 7.77
N PHE A 152 5.77 -2.47 6.81
CA PHE A 152 5.86 -3.91 7.02
C PHE A 152 6.90 -4.28 8.07
N PHE A 153 8.04 -3.59 8.09
CA PHE A 153 9.05 -3.77 9.13
C PHE A 153 8.51 -3.40 10.51
N LEU A 154 7.77 -2.29 10.65
CA LEU A 154 7.15 -1.90 11.90
C LEU A 154 6.16 -2.96 12.40
N ILE A 155 5.27 -3.44 11.54
CA ILE A 155 4.27 -4.46 11.89
C ILE A 155 4.96 -5.76 12.33
N THR A 156 5.90 -6.26 11.52
CA THR A 156 6.59 -7.52 11.82
C THR A 156 7.49 -7.41 13.05
N PHE A 157 8.17 -6.27 13.25
CA PHE A 157 8.97 -5.98 14.44
C PHE A 157 8.13 -5.99 15.71
N LEU A 158 7.00 -5.27 15.71
CA LEU A 158 6.10 -5.22 16.87
C LEU A 158 5.56 -6.62 17.21
N ILE A 159 5.14 -7.40 16.21
CA ILE A 159 4.61 -8.74 16.42
C ILE A 159 5.73 -9.71 16.80
N GLY A 160 6.89 -9.61 16.18
CA GLY A 160 8.05 -10.46 16.44
C GLY A 160 8.52 -10.34 17.89
N ASN A 161 8.63 -9.12 18.39
CA ASN A 161 9.13 -8.86 19.75
C ASN A 161 8.03 -8.94 20.81
N PHE A 162 6.82 -8.43 20.53
CA PHE A 162 5.72 -8.32 21.51
C PHE A 162 4.56 -9.28 21.23
N GLY A 163 4.75 -10.30 20.40
CA GLY A 163 3.70 -11.13 19.83
C GLY A 163 2.75 -11.80 20.83
N ALA A 164 3.17 -12.14 22.05
CA ALA A 164 2.29 -12.70 23.09
C ALA A 164 1.31 -11.66 23.61
N THR A 165 1.80 -10.44 23.88
CA THR A 165 0.99 -9.30 24.35
C THR A 165 0.09 -8.77 23.24
N MET A 166 0.60 -8.71 22.00
CA MET A 166 -0.19 -8.32 20.83
C MET A 166 -1.30 -9.29 20.51
N LYS A 167 -1.09 -10.59 20.67
CA LYS A 167 -2.14 -11.61 20.50
C LYS A 167 -3.31 -11.34 21.46
N LEU A 168 -3.03 -11.06 22.74
CA LEU A 168 -4.04 -10.74 23.73
C LEU A 168 -4.77 -9.42 23.44
N LEU A 169 -4.06 -8.41 22.92
CA LEU A 169 -4.65 -7.13 22.53
C LEU A 169 -5.56 -7.27 21.31
N ILE A 170 -5.14 -8.05 20.31
CA ILE A 170 -5.95 -8.32 19.12
C ILE A 170 -7.22 -9.10 19.50
N GLU A 171 -7.11 -10.15 20.32
CA GLU A 171 -8.26 -10.94 20.73
C GLU A 171 -9.28 -10.15 21.59
N LYS A 172 -8.81 -9.20 22.42
CA LYS A 172 -9.68 -8.41 23.32
C LYS A 172 -10.21 -7.10 22.74
N LYS A 173 -9.55 -6.54 21.72
CA LYS A 173 -9.85 -5.17 21.24
C LYS A 173 -10.09 -5.05 19.73
N LEU A 174 -10.32 -6.16 19.01
CA LEU A 174 -10.54 -6.14 17.54
C LEU A 174 -11.59 -5.10 17.12
N LEU A 175 -12.72 -5.01 17.82
CA LEU A 175 -13.78 -4.03 17.55
C LEU A 175 -13.29 -2.58 17.75
N LYS A 176 -12.57 -2.29 18.82
CA LYS A 176 -12.05 -0.93 19.07
C LYS A 176 -10.98 -0.53 18.05
N VAL A 177 -10.09 -1.46 17.69
CA VAL A 177 -9.05 -1.22 16.66
C VAL A 177 -9.68 -0.97 15.30
N SER A 178 -10.73 -1.73 14.92
CA SER A 178 -11.47 -1.52 13.67
C SER A 178 -12.16 -0.15 13.63
N ILE A 179 -12.77 0.28 14.74
CA ILE A 179 -13.41 1.60 14.81
C ILE A 179 -12.38 2.72 14.70
N ILE A 180 -11.26 2.62 15.43
CA ILE A 180 -10.17 3.60 15.36
C ILE A 180 -9.58 3.66 13.95
N ALA A 181 -9.33 2.50 13.31
CA ALA A 181 -8.84 2.44 11.94
C ALA A 181 -9.83 3.08 10.94
N SER A 182 -11.15 2.86 11.13
CA SER A 182 -12.19 3.47 10.29
C SER A 182 -12.24 4.99 10.46
N VAL A 183 -12.14 5.49 11.70
CA VAL A 183 -12.10 6.93 11.97
C VAL A 183 -10.86 7.57 11.35
N ILE A 184 -9.68 6.95 11.51
CA ILE A 184 -8.44 7.43 10.88
C ILE A 184 -8.59 7.46 9.35
N LEU A 185 -9.23 6.46 8.75
CA LEU A 185 -9.43 6.35 7.31
C LEU A 185 -10.36 7.46 6.79
N ILE A 186 -11.45 7.74 7.51
CA ILE A 186 -12.39 8.82 7.18
C ILE A 186 -11.74 10.19 7.33
N THR A 187 -11.01 10.42 8.43
CA THR A 187 -10.29 11.68 8.67
C THR A 187 -9.21 11.91 7.62
N PHE A 188 -8.50 10.85 7.24
CA PHE A 188 -7.49 10.89 6.19
C PHE A 188 -8.12 11.19 4.81
N ALA A 189 -9.23 10.51 4.45
CA ALA A 189 -9.95 10.76 3.21
C ALA A 189 -10.45 12.23 3.13
N TYR A 190 -10.94 12.78 4.24
CA TYR A 190 -11.33 14.18 4.34
C TYR A 190 -10.12 15.13 4.16
N PHE A 191 -8.98 14.80 4.77
CA PHE A 191 -7.76 15.59 4.64
C PHE A 191 -7.22 15.58 3.20
N VAL A 192 -7.22 14.41 2.55
CA VAL A 192 -6.83 14.26 1.14
C VAL A 192 -7.80 15.05 0.25
N TYR A 193 -9.11 14.96 0.47
CA TYR A 193 -10.09 15.74 -0.26
C TYR A 193 -9.83 17.24 -0.14
N LYS A 194 -9.64 17.73 1.09
CA LYS A 194 -9.35 19.15 1.35
C LYS A 194 -8.02 19.59 0.74
N PHE A 195 -6.99 18.74 0.79
CA PHE A 195 -5.70 19.01 0.18
C PHE A 195 -5.81 19.10 -1.35
N LEU A 196 -6.53 18.18 -1.98
CA LEU A 196 -6.77 18.22 -3.42
C LEU A 196 -7.56 19.47 -3.82
N THR A 197 -8.56 19.88 -3.03
CA THR A 197 -9.35 21.08 -3.29
C THR A 197 -8.51 22.36 -3.20
N ILE A 198 -7.55 22.43 -2.27
CA ILE A 198 -6.70 23.63 -2.09
C ILE A 198 -5.62 23.73 -3.17
N TYR A 199 -5.06 22.60 -3.61
CA TYR A 199 -3.90 22.60 -4.51
C TYR A 199 -4.22 22.26 -5.97
N PHE A 200 -5.41 21.70 -6.25
CA PHE A 200 -5.76 21.21 -7.59
C PHE A 200 -7.07 21.77 -8.15
N ILE A 201 -7.91 22.41 -7.34
CA ILE A 201 -9.09 23.17 -7.75
C ILE A 201 -8.90 24.63 -7.39
#